data_9e3795a334815a19a4ef2a4918eff4e5
#
_entry.id   9e3795a334815a19a4ef2a4918eff4e5
#
_cell.length_a   1.000
_cell.length_b   1.000
_cell.length_c   1.000
_cell.angle_alpha   90.00
_cell.angle_beta   90.00
_cell.angle_gamma   90.00
#
_symmetry.space_group_name_H-M   'P 1'
#
loop_
_entity.id
_entity.type
_entity.pdbx_description
1 polymer ?
#
loop_
_entity_poly.entity_id
_entity_poly.type
_entity_poly.pdbx_seq_one_letter_code
_entity_poly.pdbx_strand_id
1 'polypeptide(L)'
;DVCSSDLNMTRNPYGIKIEINMSSGTSYVDNIMAYSPNTENLLGSHNFYPHRYTGLGYDHFVYCSEKFRKYNLNTMAFVNSHDATFGPWPTQDGLCSLEDHRDLEIATQVKHLVLTGLIDDISVGNAYASEAELAAMAEAFHAPYPSIKVDTEPEITEDERIALFDNLHSYRGDRSDYVLRSTMTRVYYKDRPFPAHTTRDIVRGDV
;
A
#
# COMPACT_ATOMS: atom_id res chain seq x y z
N ASP A 1 25.77 6.58 -6.18
CA ASP A 1 26.90 6.85 -7.09
C ASP A 1 26.36 7.21 -8.46
N VAL A 2 26.20 8.52 -8.70
CA VAL A 2 25.54 9.08 -9.91
C VAL A 2 26.29 8.67 -11.18
N CYS A 3 27.61 8.58 -11.15
CA CYS A 3 28.44 8.26 -12.32
C CYS A 3 28.28 6.82 -12.82
N SER A 4 28.09 5.86 -11.94
CA SER A 4 27.86 4.47 -12.37
C SER A 4 26.47 4.26 -12.95
N SER A 5 25.48 5.02 -12.48
CA SER A 5 24.13 5.02 -13.02
C SER A 5 24.09 5.57 -14.45
N ASP A 6 24.77 6.69 -14.74
CA ASP A 6 24.82 7.28 -16.07
C ASP A 6 25.47 6.38 -17.11
N LEU A 7 26.54 5.67 -16.73
CA LEU A 7 27.22 4.70 -17.60
C LEU A 7 26.36 3.47 -17.88
N ASN A 8 25.61 3.01 -16.90
CA ASN A 8 24.71 1.87 -17.06
C ASN A 8 23.45 2.22 -17.88
N MET A 9 22.95 3.44 -17.80
CA MET A 9 21.85 3.92 -18.63
C MET A 9 22.18 3.95 -20.12
N THR A 10 23.43 4.23 -20.47
CA THR A 10 23.90 4.29 -21.87
C THR A 10 24.47 2.98 -22.39
N ARG A 11 24.94 2.11 -21.51
CA ARG A 11 25.65 0.85 -21.84
C ARG A 11 25.16 -0.32 -20.98
N ASN A 12 23.84 -0.57 -21.00
CA ASN A 12 23.24 -1.65 -20.23
C ASN A 12 22.98 -2.91 -21.11
N PRO A 13 24.00 -3.70 -21.44
CA PRO A 13 23.86 -4.84 -22.34
C PRO A 13 23.05 -5.99 -21.75
N TYR A 14 22.80 -5.97 -20.44
CA TYR A 14 22.09 -7.02 -19.71
C TYR A 14 20.64 -6.64 -19.33
N GLY A 15 20.20 -5.43 -19.67
CA GLY A 15 18.85 -4.96 -19.32
C GLY A 15 18.59 -4.83 -17.81
N ILE A 16 19.65 -4.57 -17.02
CA ILE A 16 19.52 -4.41 -15.57
C ILE A 16 18.77 -3.12 -15.28
N LYS A 17 17.71 -3.19 -14.49
CA LYS A 17 16.97 -2.01 -14.03
C LYS A 17 17.79 -1.20 -13.04
N ILE A 18 17.71 0.11 -13.18
CA ILE A 18 18.36 1.08 -12.29
C ILE A 18 17.30 1.67 -11.39
N GLU A 19 17.51 1.52 -10.10
CA GLU A 19 16.62 2.02 -9.07
C GLU A 19 17.13 3.35 -8.53
N ILE A 20 16.27 4.38 -8.54
CA ILE A 20 16.57 5.70 -7.96
C ILE A 20 15.71 5.94 -6.73
N ASN A 21 16.35 6.49 -5.68
CA ASN A 21 15.66 6.86 -4.46
C ASN A 21 14.64 7.97 -4.72
N MET A 22 13.37 7.70 -4.38
CA MET A 22 12.28 8.65 -4.54
C MET A 22 11.82 9.29 -3.24
N SER A 23 12.31 8.87 -2.08
CA SER A 23 11.82 9.31 -0.77
C SER A 23 12.14 10.75 -0.40
N SER A 24 13.14 11.37 -1.05
CA SER A 24 13.60 12.72 -0.66
C SER A 24 12.68 13.86 -1.09
N GLY A 25 11.80 13.64 -2.06
CA GLY A 25 10.91 14.66 -2.60
C GLY A 25 11.59 15.82 -3.32
N THR A 26 12.91 15.72 -3.54
CA THR A 26 13.71 16.76 -4.22
C THR A 26 13.45 16.79 -5.74
N SER A 27 14.08 17.72 -6.45
CA SER A 27 14.03 17.77 -7.92
C SER A 27 14.99 16.78 -8.61
N TYR A 28 15.41 15.73 -7.90
CA TYR A 28 16.40 14.77 -8.41
C TYR A 28 15.90 14.04 -9.67
N VAL A 29 14.68 13.53 -9.68
CA VAL A 29 14.09 12.89 -10.86
C VAL A 29 13.92 13.89 -12.01
N ASP A 30 13.47 15.13 -11.72
CA ASP A 30 13.31 16.16 -12.74
C ASP A 30 14.67 16.47 -13.42
N ASN A 31 15.75 16.53 -12.62
CA ASN A 31 17.11 16.76 -13.14
C ASN A 31 17.58 15.59 -14.02
N ILE A 32 17.33 14.34 -13.62
CA ILE A 32 17.67 13.17 -14.44
C ILE A 32 16.91 13.22 -15.76
N MET A 33 15.62 13.47 -15.72
CA MET A 33 14.76 13.48 -16.91
C MET A 33 15.12 14.63 -17.89
N ALA A 34 15.72 15.73 -17.40
CA ALA A 34 16.21 16.80 -18.26
C ALA A 34 17.33 16.37 -19.23
N TYR A 35 18.02 15.27 -18.93
CA TYR A 35 19.06 14.68 -19.80
C TYR A 35 18.54 13.57 -20.72
N SER A 36 17.22 13.40 -20.83
CA SER A 36 16.58 12.39 -21.69
C SER A 36 17.13 10.96 -21.50
N PRO A 37 17.09 10.43 -20.28
CA PRO A 37 17.63 9.09 -20.00
C PRO A 37 16.82 8.00 -20.70
N ASN A 38 17.40 6.80 -20.81
CA ASN A 38 16.63 5.62 -21.18
C ASN A 38 15.74 5.20 -20.00
N THR A 39 14.45 5.51 -20.09
CA THR A 39 13.47 5.24 -19.02
C THR A 39 13.01 3.80 -18.95
N GLU A 40 13.26 2.98 -19.97
CA GLU A 40 12.84 1.56 -20.01
C GLU A 40 13.39 0.76 -18.83
N ASN A 41 14.62 1.07 -18.43
CA ASN A 41 15.30 0.39 -17.34
C ASN A 41 15.42 1.24 -16.06
N LEU A 42 14.62 2.31 -15.96
CA LEU A 42 14.66 3.21 -14.82
C LEU A 42 13.39 3.04 -13.96
N LEU A 43 13.56 2.92 -12.66
CA LEU A 43 12.45 2.89 -11.71
C LEU A 43 12.76 3.72 -10.45
N GLY A 44 11.72 4.14 -9.76
CA GLY A 44 11.84 4.80 -8.47
C GLY A 44 11.56 3.85 -7.32
N SER A 45 12.30 3.97 -6.23
CA SER A 45 12.05 3.20 -5.02
C SER A 45 12.04 4.10 -3.80
N HIS A 46 11.05 3.89 -2.95
CA HIS A 46 11.10 4.45 -1.60
C HIS A 46 12.14 3.72 -0.77
N ASN A 47 12.76 4.44 0.16
CA ASN A 47 13.59 3.81 1.18
C ASN A 47 12.75 2.97 2.14
N PHE A 48 13.41 2.05 2.83
CA PHE A 48 12.93 1.44 4.06
C PHE A 48 13.54 2.17 5.28
N TYR A 49 12.87 2.10 6.42
CA TYR A 49 13.25 2.87 7.61
C TYR A 49 13.34 1.94 8.83
N PRO A 50 14.57 1.69 9.36
CA PRO A 50 14.80 0.68 10.39
C PRO A 50 14.37 1.11 11.79
N HIS A 51 14.23 2.42 12.03
CA HIS A 51 13.86 2.93 13.35
C HIS A 51 12.41 3.40 13.37
N ARG A 52 11.72 3.10 14.45
CA ARG A 52 10.36 3.58 14.70
C ARG A 52 10.30 5.10 14.63
N TYR A 53 9.24 5.62 14.04
CA TYR A 53 8.96 7.04 13.79
C TYR A 53 9.87 7.72 12.74
N THR A 54 10.64 6.96 11.99
CA THR A 54 11.47 7.50 10.89
C THR A 54 10.94 7.20 9.51
N GLY A 55 9.92 6.34 9.40
CA GLY A 55 9.24 6.05 8.13
C GLY A 55 8.52 7.26 7.56
N LEU A 56 8.19 7.18 6.27
CA LEU A 56 7.49 8.27 5.59
C LEU A 56 6.07 8.44 6.14
N GLY A 57 5.65 9.68 6.30
CA GLY A 57 4.24 10.03 6.44
C GLY A 57 3.52 9.89 5.10
N TYR A 58 2.22 9.56 5.13
CA TYR A 58 1.43 9.25 3.94
C TYR A 58 1.43 10.37 2.89
N ASP A 59 1.21 11.63 3.28
CA ASP A 59 1.16 12.76 2.35
C ASP A 59 2.50 12.95 1.61
N HIS A 60 3.62 12.81 2.33
CA HIS A 60 4.96 12.91 1.73
C HIS A 60 5.24 11.74 0.79
N PHE A 61 4.81 10.53 1.16
CA PHE A 61 4.90 9.34 0.32
C PHE A 61 4.15 9.52 -1.00
N VAL A 62 2.90 9.99 -0.95
CA VAL A 62 2.08 10.29 -2.13
C VAL A 62 2.76 11.34 -3.00
N TYR A 63 3.18 12.47 -2.42
CA TYR A 63 3.87 13.54 -3.14
C TYR A 63 5.12 13.05 -3.88
N CYS A 64 5.94 12.24 -3.23
CA CYS A 64 7.14 11.68 -3.85
C CYS A 64 6.81 10.70 -4.98
N SER A 65 5.81 9.83 -4.77
CA SER A 65 5.37 8.86 -5.76
C SER A 65 4.82 9.53 -7.03
N GLU A 66 3.98 10.54 -6.86
CA GLU A 66 3.41 11.32 -7.98
C GLU A 66 4.47 11.98 -8.86
N LYS A 67 5.58 12.43 -8.27
CA LYS A 67 6.71 13.00 -9.04
C LYS A 67 7.31 12.00 -10.02
N PHE A 68 7.41 10.72 -9.64
CA PHE A 68 7.91 9.66 -10.52
C PHE A 68 6.85 9.22 -11.52
N ARG A 69 5.60 9.10 -11.09
CA ARG A 69 4.46 8.78 -11.98
C ARG A 69 4.25 9.81 -13.08
N LYS A 70 4.54 11.08 -12.84
CA LYS A 70 4.55 12.14 -13.87
C LYS A 70 5.41 11.78 -15.09
N TYR A 71 6.48 11.04 -14.91
CA TYR A 71 7.38 10.56 -15.95
C TYR A 71 7.10 9.13 -16.42
N ASN A 72 6.00 8.55 -15.96
CA ASN A 72 5.61 7.16 -16.25
C ASN A 72 6.70 6.15 -15.87
N LEU A 73 7.43 6.43 -14.80
CA LEU A 73 8.39 5.50 -14.22
C LEU A 73 7.68 4.53 -13.28
N ASN A 74 8.11 3.27 -13.31
CA ASN A 74 7.69 2.29 -12.31
C ASN A 74 8.17 2.72 -10.93
N THR A 75 7.40 2.39 -9.92
CA THR A 75 7.64 2.80 -8.53
C THR A 75 7.60 1.59 -7.61
N MET A 76 8.45 1.58 -6.60
CA MET A 76 8.55 0.51 -5.63
C MET A 76 8.48 1.05 -4.19
N ALA A 77 7.94 0.24 -3.29
CA ALA A 77 7.96 0.50 -1.86
C ALA A 77 8.23 -0.77 -1.06
N PHE A 78 8.69 -0.61 0.17
CA PHE A 78 8.98 -1.71 1.08
C PHE A 78 7.85 -1.90 2.10
N VAL A 79 7.54 -3.17 2.34
CA VAL A 79 6.75 -3.65 3.47
C VAL A 79 7.65 -4.42 4.42
N ASN A 80 7.25 -4.57 5.68
CA ASN A 80 8.00 -5.41 6.62
C ASN A 80 7.24 -6.69 6.97
N SER A 81 7.99 -7.76 7.12
CA SER A 81 7.55 -9.01 7.71
C SER A 81 7.67 -8.93 9.24
N HIS A 82 6.67 -9.44 9.96
CA HIS A 82 6.73 -9.58 11.42
C HIS A 82 7.41 -10.89 11.84
N ASP A 83 7.42 -11.90 10.96
CA ASP A 83 8.08 -13.18 11.20
C ASP A 83 9.60 -13.13 10.93
N ALA A 84 10.07 -12.13 10.19
CA ALA A 84 11.49 -11.97 9.88
C ALA A 84 12.28 -11.52 11.10
N THR A 85 13.32 -12.28 11.41
CA THR A 85 14.20 -12.03 12.57
C THR A 85 15.56 -11.47 12.19
N PHE A 86 15.80 -11.22 10.90
CA PHE A 86 17.06 -10.72 10.38
C PHE A 86 16.86 -9.49 9.49
N GLY A 87 17.73 -8.52 9.64
CA GLY A 87 17.75 -7.32 8.82
C GLY A 87 19.14 -6.69 8.80
N PRO A 88 19.39 -5.72 7.92
CA PRO A 88 20.69 -5.06 7.79
C PRO A 88 21.04 -4.17 8.99
N TRP A 89 20.09 -3.93 9.88
CA TRP A 89 20.24 -3.10 11.10
C TRP A 89 20.07 -3.95 12.34
N PRO A 90 20.73 -3.57 13.46
CA PRO A 90 20.59 -4.29 14.73
C PRO A 90 19.21 -4.13 15.36
N THR A 91 18.44 -3.12 14.97
CA THR A 91 17.06 -2.91 15.43
C THR A 91 16.08 -3.81 14.70
N GLN A 92 15.06 -4.29 15.42
CA GLN A 92 14.02 -5.19 14.89
C GLN A 92 12.65 -4.49 14.84
N ASP A 93 12.64 -3.17 14.58
CA ASP A 93 11.41 -2.37 14.51
C ASP A 93 10.69 -2.45 13.14
N GLY A 94 11.13 -3.34 12.24
CA GLY A 94 10.64 -3.44 10.87
C GLY A 94 11.40 -2.57 9.88
N LEU A 95 11.14 -2.78 8.58
CA LEU A 95 11.82 -2.10 7.47
C LEU A 95 10.82 -1.67 6.38
N CYS A 96 9.74 -1.02 6.78
CA CYS A 96 8.71 -0.50 5.85
C CYS A 96 9.08 0.89 5.30
N SER A 97 8.47 1.28 4.18
CA SER A 97 8.58 2.64 3.64
C SER A 97 7.66 3.62 4.37
N LEU A 98 6.40 3.24 4.60
CA LEU A 98 5.43 4.05 5.35
C LEU A 98 5.49 3.74 6.84
N GLU A 99 5.53 4.78 7.69
CA GLU A 99 5.51 4.58 9.14
C GLU A 99 4.25 3.87 9.62
N ASP A 100 3.10 4.22 9.05
CA ASP A 100 1.80 3.61 9.39
C ASP A 100 1.74 2.10 9.13
N HIS A 101 2.67 1.56 8.34
CA HIS A 101 2.74 0.12 8.04
C HIS A 101 3.46 -0.70 9.11
N ARG A 102 4.23 -0.06 9.98
CA ARG A 102 5.20 -0.73 10.86
C ARG A 102 4.62 -1.85 11.71
N ASP A 103 3.44 -1.65 12.24
CA ASP A 103 2.76 -2.60 13.11
C ASP A 103 1.56 -3.32 12.43
N LEU A 104 1.39 -3.16 11.11
CA LEU A 104 0.31 -3.81 10.36
C LEU A 104 0.75 -5.16 9.79
N GLU A 105 -0.18 -6.11 9.73
CA GLU A 105 0.02 -7.37 9.00
C GLU A 105 0.44 -7.09 7.55
N ILE A 106 1.35 -7.92 6.99
CA ILE A 106 1.94 -7.70 5.67
C ILE A 106 0.88 -7.58 4.55
N ALA A 107 -0.19 -8.37 4.61
CA ALA A 107 -1.30 -8.29 3.65
C ALA A 107 -2.01 -6.93 3.69
N THR A 108 -2.13 -6.30 4.86
CA THR A 108 -2.73 -4.98 5.01
C THR A 108 -1.81 -3.90 4.46
N GLN A 109 -0.51 -3.99 4.68
CA GLN A 109 0.49 -3.09 4.10
C GLN A 109 0.42 -3.13 2.56
N VAL A 110 0.40 -4.33 1.98
CA VAL A 110 0.31 -4.54 0.52
C VAL A 110 -1.00 -3.97 -0.03
N LYS A 111 -2.15 -4.28 0.57
CA LYS A 111 -3.44 -3.74 0.16
C LYS A 111 -3.45 -2.21 0.15
N HIS A 112 -2.88 -1.59 1.19
CA HIS A 112 -2.79 -0.13 1.25
C HIS A 112 -1.95 0.43 0.09
N LEU A 113 -0.77 -0.13 -0.18
CA LEU A 113 0.08 0.29 -1.30
C LEU A 113 -0.63 0.13 -2.66
N VAL A 114 -1.25 -1.02 -2.91
CA VAL A 114 -2.02 -1.29 -4.15
C VAL A 114 -3.16 -0.28 -4.32
N LEU A 115 -3.88 0.03 -3.24
CA LEU A 115 -5.01 0.97 -3.27
C LEU A 115 -4.59 2.42 -3.56
N THR A 116 -3.33 2.79 -3.32
CA THR A 116 -2.84 4.12 -3.73
C THR A 116 -2.84 4.30 -5.25
N GLY A 117 -2.72 3.21 -6.02
CA GLY A 117 -2.51 3.25 -7.47
C GLY A 117 -1.17 3.88 -7.87
N LEU A 118 -0.26 4.08 -6.92
CA LEU A 118 1.00 4.77 -7.10
C LEU A 118 2.22 3.85 -7.08
N ILE A 119 2.07 2.59 -6.64
CA ILE A 119 3.16 1.64 -6.47
C ILE A 119 2.95 0.42 -7.37
N ASP A 120 3.93 0.10 -8.18
CA ASP A 120 3.91 -1.01 -9.13
C ASP A 120 4.58 -2.27 -8.56
N ASP A 121 5.65 -2.09 -7.79
CA ASP A 121 6.45 -3.19 -7.22
C ASP A 121 6.50 -3.08 -5.70
N ILE A 122 6.39 -4.20 -5.00
CA ILE A 122 6.45 -4.26 -3.53
C ILE A 122 7.50 -5.28 -3.11
N SER A 123 8.38 -4.88 -2.21
CA SER A 123 9.45 -5.74 -1.68
C SER A 123 9.39 -5.83 -0.17
N VAL A 124 9.78 -6.97 0.39
CA VAL A 124 9.95 -7.14 1.85
C VAL A 124 11.31 -6.58 2.25
N GLY A 125 11.34 -5.64 3.18
CA GLY A 125 12.56 -4.95 3.60
C GLY A 125 13.46 -5.80 4.50
N ASN A 126 12.89 -6.64 5.36
CA ASN A 126 13.63 -7.50 6.31
C ASN A 126 13.62 -8.97 5.86
N ALA A 127 14.61 -9.73 6.27
CA ALA A 127 14.79 -11.13 5.89
C ALA A 127 14.61 -12.04 7.14
N TYR A 128 14.03 -13.16 7.04
CA TYR A 128 13.36 -13.81 5.95
C TYR A 128 11.87 -13.92 6.30
N ALA A 129 11.01 -13.41 5.46
CA ALA A 129 9.57 -13.54 5.66
C ALA A 129 9.14 -15.02 5.63
N SER A 130 8.12 -15.37 6.40
CA SER A 130 7.58 -16.73 6.39
C SER A 130 6.85 -17.04 5.07
N GLU A 131 6.72 -18.32 4.74
CA GLU A 131 5.92 -18.76 3.59
C GLU A 131 4.46 -18.27 3.68
N ALA A 132 3.91 -18.22 4.89
CA ALA A 132 2.56 -17.74 5.14
C ALA A 132 2.43 -16.24 4.82
N GLU A 133 3.40 -15.42 5.25
CA GLU A 133 3.41 -13.99 4.92
C GLU A 133 3.60 -13.74 3.42
N LEU A 134 4.50 -14.49 2.76
CA LEU A 134 4.70 -14.37 1.31
C LEU A 134 3.45 -14.78 0.52
N ALA A 135 2.74 -15.82 0.95
CA ALA A 135 1.46 -16.22 0.35
C ALA A 135 0.38 -15.14 0.55
N ALA A 136 0.26 -14.59 1.76
CA ALA A 136 -0.68 -13.53 2.07
C ALA A 136 -0.38 -12.23 1.30
N MET A 137 0.91 -11.90 1.13
CA MET A 137 1.36 -10.78 0.30
C MET A 137 0.97 -10.98 -1.17
N ALA A 138 1.23 -12.16 -1.74
CA ALA A 138 0.90 -12.48 -3.12
C ALA A 138 -0.63 -12.45 -3.36
N GLU A 139 -1.41 -13.02 -2.45
CA GLU A 139 -2.87 -12.95 -2.50
C GLU A 139 -3.38 -11.51 -2.46
N ALA A 140 -2.86 -10.69 -1.55
CA ALA A 140 -3.24 -9.28 -1.42
C ALA A 140 -2.87 -8.46 -2.67
N PHE A 141 -1.70 -8.72 -3.28
CA PHE A 141 -1.22 -8.02 -4.46
C PHE A 141 -2.03 -8.36 -5.72
N HIS A 142 -2.42 -9.62 -5.88
CA HIS A 142 -3.16 -10.10 -7.05
C HIS A 142 -4.68 -10.12 -6.86
N ALA A 143 -5.18 -9.69 -5.70
CA ALA A 143 -6.61 -9.68 -5.43
C ALA A 143 -7.35 -8.79 -6.45
N PRO A 144 -8.41 -9.30 -7.11
CA PRO A 144 -9.17 -8.52 -8.10
C PRO A 144 -9.94 -7.35 -7.48
N TYR A 145 -10.18 -7.41 -6.18
CA TYR A 145 -10.89 -6.38 -5.40
C TYR A 145 -10.23 -6.19 -4.05
N PRO A 146 -10.15 -4.95 -3.56
CA PRO A 146 -9.70 -4.70 -2.19
C PRO A 146 -10.68 -5.31 -1.19
N SER A 147 -10.15 -5.91 -0.13
CA SER A 147 -10.94 -6.48 0.95
C SER A 147 -10.52 -5.92 2.30
N ILE A 148 -11.49 -5.68 3.17
CA ILE A 148 -11.28 -5.27 4.56
C ILE A 148 -11.75 -6.43 5.44
N LYS A 149 -10.92 -6.83 6.40
CA LYS A 149 -11.31 -7.76 7.44
C LYS A 149 -12.07 -6.98 8.51
N VAL A 150 -13.24 -7.47 8.87
CA VAL A 150 -14.07 -6.85 9.91
C VAL A 150 -14.41 -7.87 10.99
N ASP A 151 -14.46 -7.44 12.22
CA ASP A 151 -15.01 -8.19 13.33
C ASP A 151 -16.47 -7.76 13.51
N THR A 152 -17.36 -8.71 13.78
CA THR A 152 -18.78 -8.43 13.99
C THR A 152 -19.15 -8.56 15.46
N GLU A 153 -20.08 -7.70 15.90
CA GLU A 153 -20.70 -7.85 17.22
C GLU A 153 -21.44 -9.20 17.30
N PRO A 154 -21.51 -9.82 18.51
CA PRO A 154 -22.18 -11.12 18.67
C PRO A 154 -23.67 -11.10 18.28
N GLU A 155 -24.33 -9.95 18.40
CA GLU A 155 -25.74 -9.78 18.15
C GLU A 155 -26.08 -9.42 16.69
N ILE A 156 -25.09 -9.46 15.77
CA ILE A 156 -25.37 -9.19 14.36
C ILE A 156 -26.49 -10.09 13.83
N THR A 157 -27.49 -9.50 13.25
CA THR A 157 -28.63 -10.24 12.69
C THR A 157 -28.24 -10.92 11.37
N GLU A 158 -28.99 -11.92 10.95
CA GLU A 158 -28.76 -12.59 9.67
C GLU A 158 -28.93 -11.63 8.48
N ASP A 159 -29.86 -10.70 8.53
CA ASP A 159 -30.03 -9.70 7.47
C ASP A 159 -28.83 -8.73 7.39
N GLU A 160 -28.27 -8.34 8.52
CA GLU A 160 -27.03 -7.53 8.56
C GLU A 160 -25.83 -8.32 8.04
N ARG A 161 -25.70 -9.60 8.44
CA ARG A 161 -24.64 -10.47 7.96
C ARG A 161 -24.70 -10.64 6.43
N ILE A 162 -25.87 -10.89 5.87
CA ILE A 162 -26.09 -10.98 4.43
C ILE A 162 -25.76 -9.65 3.74
N ALA A 163 -26.20 -8.52 4.31
CA ALA A 163 -25.92 -7.21 3.74
C ALA A 163 -24.44 -6.87 3.71
N LEU A 164 -23.65 -7.34 4.71
CA LEU A 164 -22.22 -7.09 4.82
C LEU A 164 -21.37 -8.04 3.95
N PHE A 165 -21.74 -9.33 3.86
CA PHE A 165 -20.81 -10.34 3.33
C PHE A 165 -21.23 -11.01 2.02
N ASP A 166 -22.50 -10.99 1.66
CA ASP A 166 -22.97 -11.78 0.51
C ASP A 166 -22.79 -11.08 -0.85
N ASN A 167 -22.43 -9.79 -0.85
CA ASN A 167 -22.24 -9.03 -2.07
C ASN A 167 -20.99 -8.13 -2.03
N LEU A 168 -20.44 -7.87 -3.22
CA LEU A 168 -19.42 -6.85 -3.36
C LEU A 168 -20.00 -5.46 -3.10
N HIS A 169 -19.29 -4.68 -2.31
CA HIS A 169 -19.65 -3.32 -1.99
C HIS A 169 -19.06 -2.35 -3.01
N SER A 170 -19.91 -1.73 -3.82
CA SER A 170 -19.48 -0.65 -4.71
C SER A 170 -19.44 0.67 -3.96
N TYR A 171 -18.29 1.29 -3.93
CA TYR A 171 -18.10 2.60 -3.30
C TYR A 171 -18.92 3.69 -4.02
N ARG A 172 -19.59 4.55 -3.25
CA ARG A 172 -20.27 5.72 -3.81
C ARG A 172 -19.26 6.81 -4.14
N GLY A 173 -19.44 7.45 -5.31
CA GLY A 173 -18.53 8.49 -5.78
C GLY A 173 -18.61 9.82 -4.99
N ASP A 174 -19.69 10.05 -4.22
CA ASP A 174 -19.83 11.21 -3.33
C ASP A 174 -19.07 10.94 -2.02
N ARG A 175 -17.89 11.51 -1.91
CA ARG A 175 -16.98 11.33 -0.77
C ARG A 175 -17.43 12.09 0.47
N SER A 176 -17.15 11.52 1.61
CA SER A 176 -17.23 12.16 2.93
C SER A 176 -15.94 11.85 3.70
N ASP A 177 -15.50 12.79 4.53
CA ASP A 177 -14.35 12.59 5.41
C ASP A 177 -14.67 11.66 6.60
N TYR A 178 -15.94 11.33 6.79
CA TYR A 178 -16.42 10.59 7.95
C TYR A 178 -16.88 9.17 7.63
N VAL A 179 -17.40 8.89 6.42
CA VAL A 179 -17.96 7.58 6.09
C VAL A 179 -17.68 7.17 4.65
N LEU A 180 -17.39 5.89 4.46
CA LEU A 180 -17.44 5.22 3.17
C LEU A 180 -18.82 4.56 3.03
N ARG A 181 -19.50 4.78 1.90
CA ARG A 181 -20.87 4.29 1.70
C ARG A 181 -20.94 3.32 0.53
N SER A 182 -21.59 2.17 0.76
CA SER A 182 -21.95 1.26 -0.33
C SER A 182 -23.11 1.83 -1.15
N THR A 183 -23.04 1.63 -2.48
CA THR A 183 -24.07 2.17 -3.40
C THR A 183 -25.32 1.33 -3.40
N MET A 184 -25.21 0.01 -3.48
CA MET A 184 -26.30 -0.88 -3.86
C MET A 184 -27.06 -1.52 -2.69
N THR A 185 -26.46 -1.57 -1.50
CA THR A 185 -27.08 -2.21 -0.33
C THR A 185 -28.49 -1.68 -0.05
N ARG A 186 -28.69 -0.37 -0.08
CA ARG A 186 -30.01 0.27 0.10
C ARG A 186 -31.06 -0.11 -0.96
N VAL A 187 -30.63 -0.61 -2.11
CA VAL A 187 -31.52 -1.06 -3.21
C VAL A 187 -31.84 -2.53 -3.05
N TYR A 188 -30.83 -3.35 -2.78
CA TYR A 188 -31.01 -4.79 -2.64
C TYR A 188 -31.79 -5.17 -1.39
N TYR A 189 -31.62 -4.43 -0.31
CA TYR A 189 -32.20 -4.77 1.00
C TYR A 189 -33.26 -3.76 1.48
N LYS A 190 -33.83 -2.95 0.56
CA LYS A 190 -34.81 -1.90 0.88
C LYS A 190 -36.07 -2.37 1.64
N ASP A 191 -36.44 -3.64 1.45
CA ASP A 191 -37.64 -4.23 2.03
C ASP A 191 -37.30 -5.10 3.27
N ARG A 192 -36.04 -5.14 3.71
CA ARG A 192 -35.60 -5.86 4.91
C ARG A 192 -35.57 -4.92 6.11
N PRO A 193 -36.06 -5.36 7.26
CA PRO A 193 -35.97 -4.58 8.48
C PRO A 193 -34.54 -4.65 9.08
N PHE A 194 -34.00 -3.51 9.44
CA PHE A 194 -32.77 -3.38 10.22
C PHE A 194 -33.08 -2.64 11.53
N PRO A 195 -33.65 -3.34 12.54
CA PRO A 195 -33.96 -2.70 13.81
C PRO A 195 -32.69 -2.28 14.52
N ALA A 196 -32.71 -1.11 15.14
CA ALA A 196 -31.60 -0.67 15.98
C ALA A 196 -31.43 -1.60 17.19
N HIS A 197 -30.22 -2.05 17.42
CA HIS A 197 -29.83 -2.84 18.58
C HIS A 197 -28.40 -2.47 19.01
N THR A 198 -28.01 -2.78 20.24
CA THR A 198 -26.64 -2.57 20.75
C THR A 198 -26.02 -1.23 20.34
N THR A 199 -26.79 -0.14 20.50
CA THR A 199 -26.35 1.20 20.09
C THR A 199 -25.22 1.69 20.98
N ARG A 200 -24.10 2.10 20.36
CA ARG A 200 -22.96 2.73 21.00
C ARG A 200 -22.48 3.92 20.17
N ASP A 201 -21.59 4.71 20.71
CA ASP A 201 -20.93 5.76 19.92
C ASP A 201 -20.18 5.17 18.77
N ILE A 202 -20.37 5.71 17.57
CA ILE A 202 -19.68 5.30 16.36
C ILE A 202 -18.27 5.90 16.37
N VAL A 203 -17.28 5.06 16.19
CA VAL A 203 -15.88 5.47 16.15
C VAL A 203 -15.24 5.12 14.78
N ARG A 204 -14.07 5.67 14.54
CA ARG A 204 -13.34 5.37 13.30
C ARG A 204 -13.02 3.86 13.22
N GLY A 205 -13.44 3.24 12.13
CA GLY A 205 -13.28 1.82 11.86
C GLY A 205 -14.57 1.02 12.00
N ASP A 206 -15.63 1.60 12.54
CA ASP A 206 -16.93 0.95 12.58
C ASP A 206 -17.57 0.84 11.18
N VAL A 207 -18.30 -0.25 10.97
CA VAL A 207 -19.01 -0.58 9.73
C VAL A 207 -20.49 -0.72 9.99
#